data_7a9ef2c4cb312f58137c7b1828ae2e62
#
_entry.id   7a9ef2c4cb312f58137c7b1828ae2e62
#
_cell.length_a   1.000
_cell.length_b   1.000
_cell.length_c   1.000
_cell.angle_alpha   90.00
_cell.angle_beta   90.00
_cell.angle_gamma   90.00
#
_symmetry.space_group_name_H-M   'P 1'
#
loop_
_entity.id
_entity.type
_entity.pdbx_description
1 polymer ?
#
loop_
_entity_poly.entity_id
_entity_poly.type
_entity_poly.pdbx_seq_one_letter_code
_entity_poly.pdbx_strand_id
1 'polypeptide(L)'
;QAIAEATAKFTKQLEKHYHRDIKNIGASKFVKAMLAHKYGAYPIDFEDTYSQPKLDGMRCLVSKDGMFSRGGKPIVSAPHIMEALKKHFELDPDLIFDGELYASHLRDDFEKLISLAKKSKPTAENLVESAENLEYWIYDIVSDTIPFVKRLEVIKRQMGRFNDTRLVVTPTVKVTNQEQMDELYAGYLADGQEGQMLRKGNSLYEDKRSKNLLKRKEFVDEEFTIVSLNEGQGNYTGYIKSLTLRNKDGKEFNSGI
;
A
#
# COMPACT_ATOMS: atom_id res chain seq x y z
N GLN A 1 -35.34 -1.70 -2.98
CA GLN A 1 -34.34 -1.24 -2.01
C GLN A 1 -33.70 -2.44 -1.32
N ALA A 2 -34.45 -3.35 -0.65
CA ALA A 2 -33.91 -4.52 0.06
C ALA A 2 -33.03 -5.46 -0.81
N ILE A 3 -33.43 -5.72 -2.06
CA ILE A 3 -32.63 -6.53 -3.00
C ILE A 3 -31.29 -5.83 -3.32
N ALA A 4 -31.28 -4.53 -3.53
CA ALA A 4 -30.06 -3.77 -3.80
C ALA A 4 -29.12 -3.79 -2.59
N GLU A 5 -29.64 -3.65 -1.38
CA GLU A 5 -28.85 -3.75 -0.15
C GLU A 5 -28.30 -5.16 0.08
N ALA A 6 -29.11 -6.20 -0.15
CA ALA A 6 -28.65 -7.58 -0.05
C ALA A 6 -27.56 -7.89 -1.08
N THR A 7 -27.73 -7.43 -2.31
CA THR A 7 -26.73 -7.58 -3.38
C THR A 7 -25.43 -6.85 -3.00
N ALA A 8 -25.50 -5.62 -2.49
CA ALA A 8 -24.34 -4.87 -2.07
C ALA A 8 -23.60 -5.54 -0.90
N LYS A 9 -24.34 -6.05 0.10
CA LYS A 9 -23.77 -6.82 1.23
C LYS A 9 -23.11 -8.10 0.75
N PHE A 10 -23.76 -8.84 -0.16
CA PHE A 10 -23.22 -10.07 -0.73
C PHE A 10 -21.95 -9.80 -1.54
N THR A 11 -21.93 -8.79 -2.41
CA THR A 11 -20.74 -8.36 -3.15
C THR A 11 -19.60 -7.99 -2.21
N LYS A 12 -19.91 -7.25 -1.14
CA LYS A 12 -18.93 -6.86 -0.11
C LYS A 12 -18.34 -8.06 0.65
N GLN A 13 -19.10 -9.17 0.80
CA GLN A 13 -18.57 -10.39 1.38
C GLN A 13 -17.67 -11.15 0.38
N LEU A 14 -18.04 -11.20 -0.90
CA LEU A 14 -17.17 -11.78 -1.93
C LEU A 14 -15.81 -11.05 -2.02
N GLU A 15 -15.79 -9.72 -1.82
CA GLU A 15 -14.56 -8.92 -1.72
C GLU A 15 -13.70 -9.27 -0.48
N LYS A 16 -14.30 -9.91 0.54
CA LYS A 16 -13.63 -10.37 1.77
C LYS A 16 -13.28 -11.86 1.74
N HIS A 17 -13.11 -12.43 0.54
CA HIS A 17 -12.75 -13.83 0.32
C HIS A 17 -13.84 -14.86 0.70
N TYR A 18 -15.11 -14.44 0.75
CA TYR A 18 -16.22 -15.39 0.74
C TYR A 18 -16.43 -15.91 -0.68
N HIS A 19 -16.75 -17.18 -0.81
CA HIS A 19 -16.93 -17.85 -2.10
C HIS A 19 -18.38 -18.24 -2.30
N ARG A 20 -18.85 -18.16 -3.57
CA ARG A 20 -20.20 -18.64 -3.95
C ARG A 20 -20.30 -20.17 -3.92
N ASP A 21 -19.18 -20.85 -4.14
CA ASP A 21 -19.10 -22.31 -4.17
C ASP A 21 -18.14 -22.77 -3.07
N ILE A 22 -18.60 -23.76 -2.30
CA ILE A 22 -17.82 -24.43 -1.26
C ILE A 22 -16.50 -25.02 -1.78
N LYS A 23 -16.47 -25.46 -3.04
CA LYS A 23 -15.26 -25.98 -3.69
C LYS A 23 -14.15 -24.95 -3.86
N ASN A 24 -14.48 -23.67 -3.77
CA ASN A 24 -13.54 -22.55 -3.89
C ASN A 24 -13.07 -22.02 -2.52
N ILE A 25 -13.51 -22.64 -1.41
CA ILE A 25 -13.04 -22.29 -0.07
C ILE A 25 -11.56 -22.68 0.03
N GLY A 26 -10.70 -21.67 0.26
CA GLY A 26 -9.26 -21.83 0.29
C GLY A 26 -8.53 -21.56 -1.04
N ALA A 27 -9.23 -21.48 -2.17
CA ALA A 27 -8.68 -21.01 -3.44
C ALA A 27 -8.66 -19.47 -3.47
N SER A 28 -7.83 -18.85 -2.63
CA SER A 28 -7.60 -17.41 -2.71
C SER A 28 -6.77 -17.12 -3.96
N LYS A 29 -7.34 -16.44 -4.94
CA LYS A 29 -6.59 -15.85 -6.07
C LYS A 29 -5.70 -14.68 -5.64
N PHE A 30 -5.74 -14.33 -4.38
CA PHE A 30 -5.12 -13.14 -3.82
C PHE A 30 -4.18 -13.50 -2.69
N VAL A 31 -2.93 -13.07 -2.83
CA VAL A 31 -1.92 -13.17 -1.79
C VAL A 31 -2.07 -12.00 -0.84
N LYS A 32 -2.14 -12.27 0.47
CA LYS A 32 -2.22 -11.22 1.48
C LYS A 32 -0.89 -10.52 1.64
N ALA A 33 -0.95 -9.20 1.71
CA ALA A 33 0.22 -8.37 1.94
C ALA A 33 0.76 -8.53 3.37
N MET A 34 2.08 -8.63 3.53
CA MET A 34 2.76 -8.51 4.82
C MET A 34 2.50 -7.13 5.42
N LEU A 35 2.07 -7.07 6.68
CA LEU A 35 1.72 -5.83 7.36
C LEU A 35 2.73 -5.48 8.46
N ALA A 36 2.97 -4.18 8.64
CA ALA A 36 3.92 -3.68 9.63
C ALA A 36 3.29 -3.47 11.01
N HIS A 37 4.06 -3.72 12.07
CA HIS A 37 3.81 -3.15 13.40
C HIS A 37 4.31 -1.69 13.49
N LYS A 38 3.92 -0.98 14.53
CA LYS A 38 4.48 0.35 14.84
C LYS A 38 5.94 0.20 15.31
N TYR A 39 6.78 1.16 14.95
CA TYR A 39 8.11 1.32 15.53
C TYR A 39 7.99 1.44 17.06
N GLY A 40 8.94 0.85 17.79
CA GLY A 40 8.88 0.74 19.25
C GLY A 40 8.10 -0.47 19.78
N ALA A 41 7.29 -1.17 18.93
CA ALA A 41 6.59 -2.37 19.37
C ALA A 41 7.51 -3.60 19.54
N TYR A 42 8.65 -3.59 18.89
CA TYR A 42 9.66 -4.66 18.93
C TYR A 42 11.07 -4.05 18.90
N PRO A 43 12.08 -4.70 19.50
CA PRO A 43 13.46 -4.23 19.48
C PRO A 43 14.02 -4.25 18.05
N ILE A 44 14.97 -3.37 17.78
CA ILE A 44 15.73 -3.30 16.53
C ILE A 44 17.01 -4.12 16.70
N ASP A 45 17.26 -4.97 15.73
CA ASP A 45 18.50 -5.74 15.58
C ASP A 45 19.35 -5.06 14.48
N PHE A 46 20.31 -4.23 14.87
CA PHE A 46 21.13 -3.47 13.92
C PHE A 46 22.08 -4.34 13.08
N GLU A 47 22.28 -5.60 13.43
CA GLU A 47 23.06 -6.50 12.59
C GLU A 47 22.24 -7.00 11.38
N ASP A 48 20.91 -6.98 11.48
CA ASP A 48 20.02 -7.57 10.50
C ASP A 48 18.84 -6.65 10.09
N THR A 49 18.96 -5.34 10.24
CA THR A 49 17.88 -4.39 9.92
C THR A 49 18.19 -3.57 8.66
N TYR A 50 17.18 -3.43 7.81
CA TYR A 50 17.19 -2.63 6.59
C TYR A 50 16.12 -1.55 6.65
N SER A 51 16.48 -0.35 6.20
CA SER A 51 15.64 0.83 6.12
C SER A 51 15.20 1.09 4.69
N GLN A 52 13.92 1.43 4.51
CA GLN A 52 13.32 1.88 3.25
C GLN A 52 12.49 3.13 3.53
N PRO A 53 12.31 4.07 2.59
CA PRO A 53 11.32 5.13 2.71
C PRO A 53 9.91 4.54 2.82
N LYS A 54 9.08 5.15 3.65
CA LYS A 54 7.66 4.83 3.67
C LYS A 54 6.95 5.76 2.70
N LEU A 55 6.61 5.21 1.55
CA LEU A 55 5.93 5.93 0.48
C LEU A 55 4.47 6.21 0.88
N ASP A 56 3.97 7.37 0.54
CA ASP A 56 2.57 7.75 0.70
C ASP A 56 1.83 7.60 -0.63
N GLY A 57 1.49 6.37 -0.95
CA GLY A 57 0.87 5.99 -2.21
C GLY A 57 -0.26 4.97 -2.04
N MET A 58 -0.45 4.14 -3.04
CA MET A 58 -1.39 3.02 -2.99
C MET A 58 -0.66 1.69 -3.14
N ARG A 59 -0.59 0.93 -2.04
CA ARG A 59 0.01 -0.41 -2.07
C ARG A 59 -0.64 -1.30 -3.11
N CYS A 60 0.20 -1.94 -3.90
CA CYS A 60 -0.18 -2.80 -4.99
C CYS A 60 0.66 -4.08 -4.99
N LEU A 61 0.01 -5.24 -5.00
CA LEU A 61 0.63 -6.51 -5.31
C LEU A 61 0.38 -6.82 -6.78
N VAL A 62 1.44 -7.17 -7.51
CA VAL A 62 1.36 -7.40 -8.95
C VAL A 62 1.90 -8.79 -9.28
N SER A 63 1.08 -9.59 -9.95
CA SER A 63 1.42 -10.90 -10.50
C SER A 63 1.05 -10.98 -11.99
N LYS A 64 1.37 -12.07 -12.65
CA LYS A 64 0.87 -12.33 -14.02
C LYS A 64 -0.65 -12.26 -14.16
N ASP A 65 -1.37 -12.50 -13.07
CA ASP A 65 -2.85 -12.55 -13.06
C ASP A 65 -3.49 -11.16 -12.84
N GLY A 66 -2.68 -10.13 -12.55
CA GLY A 66 -3.16 -8.75 -12.40
C GLY A 66 -2.57 -8.01 -11.22
N MET A 67 -3.14 -6.83 -10.99
CA MET A 67 -2.77 -5.90 -9.94
C MET A 67 -3.84 -5.88 -8.87
N PHE A 68 -3.43 -5.96 -7.61
CA PHE A 68 -4.37 -6.04 -6.49
C PHE A 68 -3.96 -5.10 -5.35
N SER A 69 -4.94 -4.41 -4.79
CA SER A 69 -4.74 -3.59 -3.59
C SER A 69 -4.45 -4.47 -2.37
N ARG A 70 -4.00 -3.86 -1.28
CA ARG A 70 -3.80 -4.54 0.02
C ARG A 70 -5.00 -5.38 0.48
N GLY A 71 -6.21 -5.01 0.11
CA GLY A 71 -7.45 -5.72 0.44
C GLY A 71 -7.93 -6.69 -0.63
N GLY A 72 -7.13 -6.97 -1.67
CA GLY A 72 -7.47 -7.89 -2.75
C GLY A 72 -8.41 -7.32 -3.81
N LYS A 73 -8.68 -6.01 -3.81
CA LYS A 73 -9.47 -5.38 -4.89
C LYS A 73 -8.59 -5.21 -6.14
N PRO A 74 -9.11 -5.58 -7.33
CA PRO A 74 -8.39 -5.35 -8.57
C PRO A 74 -8.09 -3.87 -8.78
N ILE A 75 -6.91 -3.57 -9.29
CA ILE A 75 -6.48 -2.24 -9.72
C ILE A 75 -6.43 -2.27 -11.24
N VAL A 76 -7.27 -1.46 -11.88
CA VAL A 76 -7.41 -1.40 -13.34
C VAL A 76 -6.99 -0.04 -13.91
N SER A 77 -6.58 0.86 -13.04
CA SER A 77 -6.25 2.25 -13.38
C SER A 77 -4.82 2.44 -13.91
N ALA A 78 -3.94 1.43 -13.77
CA ALA A 78 -2.53 1.53 -14.15
C ALA A 78 -2.06 0.37 -15.04
N PRO A 79 -2.70 0.10 -16.20
CA PRO A 79 -2.35 -1.04 -17.06
C PRO A 79 -0.93 -0.94 -17.63
N HIS A 80 -0.37 0.25 -17.73
CA HIS A 80 1.03 0.49 -18.15
C HIS A 80 2.05 -0.21 -17.23
N ILE A 81 1.73 -0.39 -15.94
CA ILE A 81 2.60 -1.15 -15.02
C ILE A 81 2.57 -2.64 -15.33
N MET A 82 1.38 -3.20 -15.67
CA MET A 82 1.29 -4.60 -16.12
C MET A 82 2.09 -4.82 -17.40
N GLU A 83 2.03 -3.88 -18.35
CA GLU A 83 2.80 -3.96 -19.59
C GLU A 83 4.32 -3.88 -19.30
N ALA A 84 4.74 -3.00 -18.38
CA ALA A 84 6.14 -2.90 -17.96
C ALA A 84 6.66 -4.21 -17.34
N LEU A 85 5.83 -4.92 -16.57
CA LEU A 85 6.21 -6.15 -15.87
C LEU A 85 6.04 -7.42 -16.72
N LYS A 86 5.42 -7.36 -17.89
CA LYS A 86 5.11 -8.52 -18.73
C LYS A 86 6.30 -9.44 -18.97
N LYS A 87 7.44 -8.89 -19.41
CA LYS A 87 8.65 -9.67 -19.67
C LYS A 87 9.23 -10.34 -18.42
N HIS A 88 9.02 -9.75 -17.24
CA HIS A 88 9.43 -10.35 -15.97
C HIS A 88 8.61 -11.60 -15.66
N PHE A 89 7.29 -11.56 -15.91
CA PHE A 89 6.40 -12.71 -15.72
C PHE A 89 6.57 -13.80 -16.79
N GLU A 90 7.02 -13.44 -18.00
CA GLU A 90 7.42 -14.42 -19.02
C GLU A 90 8.65 -15.23 -18.59
N LEU A 91 9.59 -14.61 -17.87
CA LEU A 91 10.78 -15.27 -17.34
C LEU A 91 10.55 -16.04 -16.04
N ASP A 92 9.66 -15.54 -15.19
CA ASP A 92 9.32 -16.13 -13.89
C ASP A 92 7.84 -15.87 -13.60
N PRO A 93 6.96 -16.81 -14.02
CA PRO A 93 5.51 -16.66 -13.91
C PRO A 93 4.98 -16.68 -12.47
N ASP A 94 5.77 -17.11 -11.51
CA ASP A 94 5.38 -17.23 -10.11
C ASP A 94 5.78 -16.00 -9.28
N LEU A 95 6.46 -15.03 -9.90
CA LEU A 95 6.78 -13.76 -9.24
C LEU A 95 5.51 -13.01 -8.84
N ILE A 96 5.54 -12.51 -7.61
CA ILE A 96 4.56 -11.56 -7.11
C ILE A 96 5.32 -10.39 -6.51
N PHE A 97 5.27 -9.25 -7.16
CA PHE A 97 5.87 -8.02 -6.67
C PHE A 97 4.97 -7.36 -5.63
N ASP A 98 5.57 -6.83 -4.58
CA ASP A 98 4.91 -6.04 -3.56
C ASP A 98 5.53 -4.63 -3.57
N GLY A 99 4.70 -3.65 -3.87
CA GLY A 99 5.16 -2.29 -4.09
C GLY A 99 4.06 -1.26 -3.87
N GLU A 100 4.37 -0.04 -4.23
CA GLU A 100 3.48 1.11 -4.14
C GLU A 100 3.27 1.72 -5.53
N LEU A 101 2.03 1.97 -5.93
CA LEU A 101 1.74 2.94 -6.98
C LEU A 101 1.98 4.33 -6.39
N TYR A 102 2.96 5.02 -6.95
CA TYR A 102 3.47 6.27 -6.40
C TYR A 102 3.79 7.26 -7.52
N ALA A 103 3.88 8.52 -7.20
CA ALA A 103 4.31 9.58 -8.09
C ALA A 103 5.14 10.59 -7.28
N SER A 104 6.44 10.59 -7.47
CA SER A 104 7.37 11.44 -6.69
C SER A 104 7.11 12.93 -6.87
N HIS A 105 6.64 13.34 -8.04
CA HIS A 105 6.27 14.73 -8.35
C HIS A 105 4.88 15.15 -7.79
N LEU A 106 4.06 14.19 -7.36
CA LEU A 106 2.75 14.41 -6.70
C LEU A 106 2.77 14.13 -5.20
N ARG A 107 3.96 14.05 -4.59
CA ARG A 107 4.10 13.73 -3.16
C ARG A 107 3.33 14.68 -2.24
N ASP A 108 3.21 15.96 -2.63
CA ASP A 108 2.48 16.98 -1.89
C ASP A 108 0.98 17.02 -2.25
N ASP A 109 0.52 16.19 -3.20
CA ASP A 109 -0.87 16.06 -3.64
C ASP A 109 -1.33 14.59 -3.60
N PHE A 110 -1.41 14.06 -2.38
CA PHE A 110 -1.86 12.69 -2.13
C PHE A 110 -3.28 12.43 -2.68
N GLU A 111 -4.18 13.43 -2.64
CA GLU A 111 -5.54 13.28 -3.16
C GLU A 111 -5.52 13.04 -4.67
N LYS A 112 -4.69 13.76 -5.41
CA LYS A 112 -4.50 13.57 -6.85
C LYS A 112 -3.95 12.18 -7.16
N LEU A 113 -2.88 11.78 -6.47
CA LEU A 113 -2.26 10.45 -6.61
C LEU A 113 -3.30 9.34 -6.39
N ILE A 114 -4.01 9.40 -5.29
CA ILE A 114 -5.04 8.39 -4.95
C ILE A 114 -6.22 8.43 -5.92
N SER A 115 -6.59 9.60 -6.42
CA SER A 115 -7.62 9.75 -7.45
C SER A 115 -7.23 9.02 -8.74
N LEU A 116 -5.96 9.07 -9.15
CA LEU A 116 -5.44 8.32 -10.30
C LEU A 116 -5.43 6.82 -10.04
N ALA A 117 -4.89 6.41 -8.90
CA ALA A 117 -4.65 5.00 -8.57
C ALA A 117 -5.92 4.20 -8.24
N LYS A 118 -6.97 4.81 -7.68
CA LYS A 118 -8.19 4.11 -7.20
C LYS A 118 -9.35 4.08 -8.18
N LYS A 119 -9.21 4.59 -9.40
CA LYS A 119 -10.32 4.57 -10.38
C LYS A 119 -10.70 3.13 -10.74
N SER A 120 -11.92 2.73 -10.39
CA SER A 120 -12.46 1.39 -10.69
C SER A 120 -13.06 1.28 -12.09
N LYS A 121 -13.39 2.40 -12.74
CA LYS A 121 -13.89 2.51 -14.10
C LYS A 121 -13.18 3.67 -14.80
N PRO A 122 -11.89 3.52 -15.13
CA PRO A 122 -11.13 4.60 -15.76
C PRO A 122 -11.60 4.80 -17.20
N THR A 123 -11.65 6.06 -17.62
CA THR A 123 -11.82 6.43 -19.05
C THR A 123 -10.46 6.34 -19.76
N ALA A 124 -10.44 6.47 -21.08
CA ALA A 124 -9.19 6.48 -21.85
C ALA A 124 -8.26 7.61 -21.40
N GLU A 125 -8.80 8.81 -21.14
CA GLU A 125 -8.05 9.96 -20.64
C GLU A 125 -7.45 9.67 -19.26
N ASN A 126 -8.19 8.99 -18.37
CA ASN A 126 -7.69 8.62 -17.06
C ASN A 126 -6.53 7.62 -17.14
N LEU A 127 -6.55 6.69 -18.11
CA LEU A 127 -5.45 5.76 -18.32
C LEU A 127 -4.19 6.44 -18.85
N VAL A 128 -4.35 7.42 -19.75
CA VAL A 128 -3.25 8.26 -20.23
C VAL A 128 -2.64 9.03 -19.06
N GLU A 129 -3.47 9.75 -18.31
CA GLU A 129 -3.03 10.53 -17.14
C GLU A 129 -2.33 9.65 -16.10
N SER A 130 -2.83 8.43 -15.86
CA SER A 130 -2.21 7.46 -14.98
C SER A 130 -0.83 7.02 -15.50
N ALA A 131 -0.71 6.78 -16.81
CA ALA A 131 0.55 6.35 -17.43
C ALA A 131 1.63 7.44 -17.42
N GLU A 132 1.22 8.70 -17.46
CA GLU A 132 2.13 9.85 -17.39
C GLU A 132 2.62 10.15 -15.96
N ASN A 133 1.85 9.75 -14.95
CA ASN A 133 2.09 10.19 -13.58
C ASN A 133 2.48 9.07 -12.62
N LEU A 134 1.95 7.85 -12.78
CA LEU A 134 2.17 6.78 -11.80
C LEU A 134 3.36 5.89 -12.19
N GLU A 135 4.22 5.68 -11.21
CA GLU A 135 5.30 4.71 -11.20
C GLU A 135 4.95 3.55 -10.26
N TYR A 136 5.63 2.43 -10.38
CA TYR A 136 5.54 1.31 -9.44
C TYR A 136 6.86 1.15 -8.70
N TRP A 137 6.84 1.50 -7.42
CA TRP A 137 7.99 1.41 -6.52
C TRP A 137 7.97 0.08 -5.79
N ILE A 138 8.91 -0.79 -6.17
CA ILE A 138 8.99 -2.18 -5.70
C ILE A 138 9.89 -2.24 -4.48
N TYR A 139 9.34 -2.68 -3.35
CA TYR A 139 10.08 -2.81 -2.09
C TYR A 139 10.21 -4.24 -1.59
N ASP A 140 9.44 -5.19 -2.11
CA ASP A 140 9.53 -6.60 -1.76
C ASP A 140 8.99 -7.50 -2.89
N ILE A 141 9.17 -8.81 -2.76
CA ILE A 141 8.43 -9.84 -3.49
C ILE A 141 7.85 -10.82 -2.48
N VAL A 142 6.73 -11.44 -2.83
CA VAL A 142 6.11 -12.44 -1.98
C VAL A 142 6.87 -13.76 -2.08
N SER A 143 7.47 -14.18 -0.99
CA SER A 143 8.07 -15.52 -0.86
C SER A 143 8.20 -15.89 0.62
N ASP A 144 7.63 -17.03 0.98
CA ASP A 144 7.71 -17.64 2.30
C ASP A 144 8.91 -18.60 2.45
N THR A 145 9.77 -18.68 1.44
CA THR A 145 10.90 -19.62 1.40
C THR A 145 12.27 -18.95 1.42
N ILE A 146 12.36 -17.68 0.99
CA ILE A 146 13.63 -16.95 0.96
C ILE A 146 13.59 -15.68 1.81
N PRO A 147 14.69 -15.34 2.52
CA PRO A 147 14.74 -14.17 3.39
C PRO A 147 14.75 -12.87 2.61
N PHE A 148 14.40 -11.76 3.28
CA PHE A 148 14.28 -10.43 2.66
C PHE A 148 15.53 -10.01 1.87
N VAL A 149 16.73 -10.23 2.41
CA VAL A 149 17.98 -9.90 1.69
C VAL A 149 18.07 -10.60 0.34
N LYS A 150 17.62 -11.85 0.25
CA LYS A 150 17.60 -12.60 -1.02
C LYS A 150 16.47 -12.16 -1.94
N ARG A 151 15.32 -11.80 -1.39
CA ARG A 151 14.21 -11.20 -2.15
C ARG A 151 14.65 -9.88 -2.80
N LEU A 152 15.40 -9.06 -2.06
CA LEU A 152 15.96 -7.80 -2.59
C LEU A 152 16.97 -8.03 -3.72
N GLU A 153 17.81 -9.06 -3.62
CA GLU A 153 18.72 -9.47 -4.71
C GLU A 153 17.93 -9.89 -5.98
N VAL A 154 16.83 -10.64 -5.78
CA VAL A 154 15.92 -11.02 -6.89
C VAL A 154 15.33 -9.79 -7.55
N ILE A 155 14.79 -8.84 -6.77
CA ILE A 155 14.24 -7.58 -7.30
C ILE A 155 15.29 -6.84 -8.14
N LYS A 156 16.47 -6.59 -7.57
CA LYS A 156 17.57 -5.89 -8.27
C LYS A 156 17.97 -6.60 -9.57
N ARG A 157 18.08 -7.92 -9.55
CA ARG A 157 18.39 -8.72 -10.74
C ARG A 157 17.28 -8.64 -11.79
N GLN A 158 16.02 -8.70 -11.38
CA GLN A 158 14.88 -8.60 -12.30
C GLN A 158 14.85 -7.21 -12.95
N MET A 159 14.88 -6.13 -12.15
CA MET A 159 14.82 -4.77 -12.68
C MET A 159 16.05 -4.40 -13.53
N GLY A 160 17.23 -4.98 -13.24
CA GLY A 160 18.43 -4.78 -14.04
C GLY A 160 18.41 -5.46 -15.42
N ARG A 161 17.44 -6.34 -15.72
CA ARG A 161 17.31 -7.01 -17.02
C ARG A 161 16.63 -6.15 -18.08
N PHE A 162 15.71 -5.32 -17.66
CA PHE A 162 14.93 -4.46 -18.55
C PHE A 162 14.94 -3.04 -17.97
N ASN A 163 15.28 -2.09 -18.80
CA ASN A 163 15.31 -0.68 -18.40
C ASN A 163 13.94 -0.07 -18.65
N ASP A 164 13.10 -0.04 -17.63
CA ASP A 164 11.77 0.59 -17.68
C ASP A 164 11.66 1.62 -16.55
N THR A 165 11.55 2.88 -16.93
CA THR A 165 11.51 4.00 -15.97
C THR A 165 10.25 4.04 -15.10
N ARG A 166 9.22 3.28 -15.48
CA ARG A 166 7.98 3.13 -14.70
C ARG A 166 8.14 2.21 -13.48
N LEU A 167 9.23 1.42 -13.46
CA LEU A 167 9.54 0.45 -12.41
C LEU A 167 10.73 0.93 -11.60
N VAL A 168 10.51 1.24 -10.34
CA VAL A 168 11.55 1.77 -9.45
C VAL A 168 11.82 0.78 -8.32
N VAL A 169 13.09 0.41 -8.12
CA VAL A 169 13.48 -0.34 -6.92
C VAL A 169 13.55 0.62 -5.75
N THR A 170 12.74 0.42 -4.74
CA THR A 170 12.75 1.27 -3.54
C THR A 170 14.12 1.25 -2.89
N PRO A 171 14.75 2.42 -2.63
CA PRO A 171 16.02 2.52 -1.94
C PRO A 171 16.01 1.72 -0.64
N THR A 172 17.00 0.87 -0.45
CA THR A 172 17.08 -0.02 0.71
C THR A 172 18.49 0.04 1.27
N VAL A 173 18.63 0.50 2.51
CA VAL A 173 19.90 0.70 3.20
C VAL A 173 19.97 -0.19 4.42
N LYS A 174 21.07 -0.94 4.60
CA LYS A 174 21.33 -1.64 5.85
C LYS A 174 21.66 -0.61 6.92
N VAL A 175 20.97 -0.66 8.06
CA VAL A 175 21.26 0.21 9.21
C VAL A 175 22.10 -0.53 10.22
N THR A 176 23.10 0.14 10.79
CA THR A 176 24.09 -0.44 11.69
C THR A 176 24.01 0.09 13.12
N ASN A 177 23.33 1.20 13.32
CA ASN A 177 23.12 1.83 14.63
C ASN A 177 21.91 2.75 14.63
N GLN A 178 21.56 3.26 15.81
CA GLN A 178 20.42 4.15 16.01
C GLN A 178 20.59 5.49 15.29
N GLU A 179 21.77 6.08 15.31
CA GLU A 179 22.06 7.38 14.72
C GLU A 179 21.83 7.36 13.21
N GLN A 180 22.40 6.39 12.51
CA GLN A 180 22.19 6.19 11.05
C GLN A 180 20.71 5.96 10.72
N MET A 181 20.00 5.21 11.56
CA MET A 181 18.58 4.97 11.38
C MET A 181 17.75 6.25 11.51
N ASP A 182 18.12 7.13 12.45
CA ASP A 182 17.47 8.42 12.69
C ASP A 182 17.80 9.43 11.58
N GLU A 183 19.02 9.44 11.09
CA GLU A 183 19.43 10.26 9.92
C GLU A 183 18.65 9.86 8.65
N LEU A 184 18.53 8.56 8.37
CA LEU A 184 17.74 8.08 7.24
C LEU A 184 16.26 8.47 7.39
N TYR A 185 15.71 8.36 8.61
CA TYR A 185 14.33 8.78 8.87
C TYR A 185 14.13 10.27 8.60
N ALA A 186 15.02 11.12 9.12
CA ALA A 186 14.98 12.56 8.89
C ALA A 186 15.11 12.90 7.38
N GLY A 187 16.00 12.19 6.67
CA GLY A 187 16.15 12.34 5.23
C GLY A 187 14.87 11.99 4.47
N TYR A 188 14.21 10.89 4.81
CA TYR A 188 12.95 10.51 4.16
C TYR A 188 11.84 11.54 4.38
N LEU A 189 11.73 12.11 5.60
CA LEU A 189 10.78 13.19 5.88
C LEU A 189 11.10 14.46 5.09
N ALA A 190 12.39 14.84 5.00
CA ALA A 190 12.83 15.98 4.20
C ALA A 190 12.54 15.80 2.70
N ASP A 191 12.58 14.55 2.21
CA ASP A 191 12.18 14.18 0.85
C ASP A 191 10.66 14.07 0.66
N GLY A 192 9.85 14.42 1.67
CA GLY A 192 8.39 14.39 1.61
C GLY A 192 7.77 12.99 1.68
N GLN A 193 8.50 12.00 2.19
CA GLN A 193 7.96 10.66 2.43
C GLN A 193 7.19 10.60 3.76
N GLU A 194 6.24 9.66 3.90
CA GLU A 194 5.44 9.51 5.13
C GLU A 194 6.28 9.10 6.35
N GLY A 195 7.50 8.57 6.11
CA GLY A 195 8.40 8.10 7.15
C GLY A 195 9.33 6.99 6.71
N GLN A 196 9.50 5.98 7.58
CA GLN A 196 10.48 4.89 7.42
C GLN A 196 9.83 3.52 7.61
N MET A 197 10.22 2.57 6.79
CA MET A 197 9.96 1.15 6.97
C MET A 197 11.25 0.44 7.36
N LEU A 198 11.18 -0.39 8.41
CA LEU A 198 12.30 -1.18 8.90
C LEU A 198 11.99 -2.66 8.69
N ARG A 199 12.90 -3.38 8.04
CA ARG A 199 12.74 -4.80 7.69
C ARG A 199 13.88 -5.61 8.25
N LYS A 200 13.54 -6.78 8.83
CA LYS A 200 14.56 -7.74 9.24
C LYS A 200 15.06 -8.53 8.03
N GLY A 201 16.37 -8.51 7.80
CA GLY A 201 17.00 -9.07 6.60
C GLY A 201 16.82 -10.58 6.44
N ASN A 202 16.92 -11.33 7.53
CA ASN A 202 16.77 -12.80 7.54
C ASN A 202 15.31 -13.26 7.71
N SER A 203 14.32 -12.36 7.54
CA SER A 203 12.91 -12.70 7.67
C SER A 203 12.27 -13.18 6.38
N LEU A 204 11.40 -14.15 6.47
CA LEU A 204 10.52 -14.58 5.39
C LEU A 204 9.37 -13.59 5.21
N TYR A 205 8.70 -13.63 4.06
CA TYR A 205 7.47 -12.88 3.83
C TYR A 205 6.31 -13.59 4.56
N GLU A 206 5.53 -12.82 5.32
CA GLU A 206 4.39 -13.33 6.07
C GLU A 206 3.11 -12.65 5.58
N ASP A 207 2.07 -13.41 5.30
CA ASP A 207 0.76 -12.94 4.83
C ASP A 207 -0.13 -12.33 5.94
N LYS A 208 0.51 -11.80 6.97
CA LYS A 208 -0.09 -11.23 8.18
C LYS A 208 0.68 -10.00 8.67
N ARG A 209 0.25 -9.46 9.82
CA ARG A 209 1.06 -8.47 10.54
C ARG A 209 2.29 -9.16 11.15
N SER A 210 3.46 -8.65 10.78
CA SER A 210 4.75 -9.26 11.14
C SER A 210 5.57 -8.37 12.05
N LYS A 211 6.19 -8.98 13.07
CA LYS A 211 7.19 -8.34 13.93
C LYS A 211 8.51 -8.01 13.19
N ASN A 212 8.71 -8.63 12.02
CA ASN A 212 9.89 -8.46 11.19
C ASN A 212 9.76 -7.26 10.21
N LEU A 213 8.62 -6.53 10.28
CA LEU A 213 8.37 -5.34 9.51
C LEU A 213 7.79 -4.27 10.43
N LEU A 214 8.49 -3.15 10.57
CA LEU A 214 8.07 -2.04 11.42
C LEU A 214 7.88 -0.79 10.57
N LYS A 215 6.93 0.05 10.95
CA LYS A 215 6.70 1.37 10.36
C LYS A 215 6.95 2.46 11.38
N ARG A 216 7.76 3.44 11.01
CA ARG A 216 8.01 4.66 11.75
C ARG A 216 7.46 5.82 10.95
N LYS A 217 6.56 6.58 11.54
CA LYS A 217 5.99 7.78 10.94
C LYS A 217 5.65 8.77 12.04
N GLU A 218 5.61 10.04 11.67
CA GLU A 218 5.10 11.07 12.56
C GLU A 218 3.60 10.90 12.78
N PHE A 219 3.17 11.21 13.97
CA PHE A 219 1.78 11.42 14.30
C PHE A 219 1.66 12.90 14.67
N VAL A 220 0.78 13.59 13.99
CA VAL A 220 0.36 14.93 14.38
C VAL A 220 -0.97 14.78 15.08
N ASP A 221 -0.98 15.12 16.36
CA ASP A 221 -2.21 15.27 17.12
C ASP A 221 -2.63 16.73 17.04
N GLU A 222 -3.87 16.98 16.66
CA GLU A 222 -4.42 18.32 16.59
C GLU A 222 -5.81 18.35 17.23
N GLU A 223 -6.10 19.44 17.91
CA GLU A 223 -7.42 19.68 18.51
C GLU A 223 -8.29 20.46 17.52
N PHE A 224 -9.50 20.00 17.33
CA PHE A 224 -10.48 20.61 16.43
C PHE A 224 -11.74 20.99 17.20
N THR A 225 -12.34 22.12 16.84
CA THR A 225 -13.64 22.52 17.39
C THR A 225 -14.74 21.67 16.77
N ILE A 226 -15.57 21.02 17.59
CA ILE A 226 -16.78 20.32 17.13
C ILE A 226 -17.83 21.37 16.76
N VAL A 227 -18.21 21.41 15.49
CA VAL A 227 -19.22 22.33 14.96
C VAL A 227 -20.60 21.70 15.00
N SER A 228 -20.73 20.43 14.62
CA SER A 228 -21.97 19.69 14.66
C SER A 228 -21.79 18.19 14.80
N LEU A 229 -22.82 17.53 15.29
CA LEU A 229 -22.96 16.08 15.36
C LEU A 229 -23.86 15.63 14.21
N ASN A 230 -23.38 14.70 13.39
CA ASN A 230 -24.12 14.25 12.22
C ASN A 230 -24.70 12.86 12.45
N GLU A 231 -26.02 12.77 12.38
CA GLU A 231 -26.75 11.51 12.51
C GLU A 231 -26.50 10.59 11.30
N GLY A 232 -26.45 9.30 11.57
CA GLY A 232 -26.37 8.30 10.52
C GLY A 232 -27.72 8.05 9.85
N GLN A 233 -27.69 7.47 8.66
CA GLN A 233 -28.89 7.07 7.92
C GLN A 233 -29.06 5.54 7.93
N GLY A 234 -30.29 5.07 7.70
CA GLY A 234 -30.61 3.64 7.66
C GLY A 234 -30.40 2.97 9.01
N ASN A 235 -29.54 1.97 9.10
CA ASN A 235 -29.27 1.23 10.34
C ASN A 235 -28.57 2.07 11.44
N TYR A 236 -28.17 3.29 11.13
CA TYR A 236 -27.54 4.24 12.06
C TYR A 236 -28.43 5.42 12.41
N THR A 237 -29.72 5.36 12.06
CA THR A 237 -30.72 6.37 12.49
C THR A 237 -30.81 6.40 14.00
N GLY A 238 -30.76 7.57 14.60
CA GLY A 238 -30.72 7.77 16.05
C GLY A 238 -29.30 7.69 16.66
N TYR A 239 -28.27 7.43 15.88
CA TYR A 239 -26.89 7.39 16.34
C TYR A 239 -26.03 8.41 15.60
N ILE A 240 -25.08 9.03 16.29
CA ILE A 240 -24.09 9.91 15.68
C ILE A 240 -23.12 9.04 14.89
N LYS A 241 -22.92 9.37 13.60
CA LYS A 241 -22.03 8.65 12.69
C LYS A 241 -20.77 9.44 12.34
N SER A 242 -20.83 10.75 12.39
CA SER A 242 -19.68 11.62 12.13
C SER A 242 -19.82 12.94 12.88
N LEU A 243 -18.67 13.63 13.01
CA LEU A 243 -18.58 14.96 13.56
C LEU A 243 -18.18 15.92 12.43
N THR A 244 -18.80 17.10 12.37
CA THR A 244 -18.22 18.21 11.61
C THR A 244 -17.26 18.93 12.52
N LEU A 245 -16.00 19.01 12.12
CA LEU A 245 -14.90 19.61 12.85
C LEU A 245 -14.42 20.86 12.12
N ARG A 246 -13.91 21.83 12.85
CA ARG A 246 -13.31 23.05 12.31
C ARG A 246 -11.86 23.17 12.79
N ASN A 247 -10.93 23.38 11.86
CA ASN A 247 -9.53 23.66 12.16
C ASN A 247 -9.31 25.13 12.57
N LYS A 248 -8.06 25.47 12.95
CA LYS A 248 -7.68 26.82 13.36
C LYS A 248 -7.84 27.87 12.25
N ASP A 249 -7.79 27.45 10.97
CA ASP A 249 -7.95 28.31 9.81
C ASP A 249 -9.42 28.50 9.41
N GLY A 250 -10.35 27.95 10.20
CA GLY A 250 -11.78 28.05 9.95
C GLY A 250 -12.34 27.04 8.93
N LYS A 251 -11.51 26.14 8.39
CA LYS A 251 -11.93 25.12 7.44
C LYS A 251 -12.67 23.99 8.16
N GLU A 252 -13.83 23.63 7.63
CA GLU A 252 -14.66 22.53 8.17
C GLU A 252 -14.45 21.24 7.35
N PHE A 253 -14.48 20.11 8.07
CA PHE A 253 -14.41 18.77 7.50
C PHE A 253 -15.14 17.77 8.38
N ASN A 254 -15.49 16.61 7.82
CA ASN A 254 -16.18 15.55 8.56
C ASN A 254 -15.21 14.44 8.99
N SER A 255 -15.30 14.02 10.25
CA SER A 255 -14.60 12.85 10.79
C SER A 255 -15.61 11.79 11.21
N GLY A 256 -15.42 10.55 10.79
CA GLY A 256 -16.20 9.41 11.28
C GLY A 256 -15.88 9.09 12.74
N ILE A 257 -16.86 8.56 13.46
CA ILE A 257 -16.70 8.01 14.82
C ILE A 257 -16.50 6.50 14.72
#